data_a83dad47d6cba7b977832ec902b0eb67
#
_entry.id   a83dad47d6cba7b977832ec902b0eb67
#
_cell.length_a   1.000
_cell.length_b   1.000
_cell.length_c   1.000
_cell.angle_alpha   90.00
_cell.angle_beta   90.00
_cell.angle_gamma   90.00
#
_symmetry.space_group_name_H-M   'P 1'
#
loop_
_entity.id
_entity.type
_entity.pdbx_description
1 polymer ?
#
loop_
_entity_poly.entity_id
_entity_poly.type
_entity_poly.pdbx_seq_one_letter_code
_entity_poly.pdbx_strand_id
1 'polypeptide(L)'
;MTEAWAIADGSTAPVASEAVLAALRSRIGKGRLETWLTSSYGRSLAFVTNTERAMVMLLDGEGDPGEHAVHPGAPGSSEGFVLANGQHDEYPDEDTVPIGDAFRIVEHIVGKGSWPPYARWVSDR
;
A
#
# COMPACT_ATOMS: atom_id res chain seq x y z
N MET A 1 -18.04 -12.31 -10.20
CA MET A 1 -17.27 -12.71 -9.02
C MET A 1 -16.57 -11.48 -8.46
N THR A 2 -16.62 -11.30 -7.15
CA THR A 2 -16.02 -10.13 -6.50
C THR A 2 -14.58 -10.44 -6.09
N GLU A 3 -13.69 -9.49 -6.33
CA GLU A 3 -12.31 -9.60 -5.88
C GLU A 3 -12.24 -9.50 -4.37
N ALA A 4 -11.56 -10.45 -3.72
CA ALA A 4 -11.35 -10.46 -2.28
C ALA A 4 -9.86 -10.26 -1.98
N TRP A 5 -9.55 -9.49 -0.96
CA TRP A 5 -8.17 -9.18 -0.55
C TRP A 5 -7.89 -9.75 0.83
N ALA A 6 -6.68 -10.25 1.03
CA ALA A 6 -6.24 -10.78 2.31
C ALA A 6 -4.83 -10.28 2.61
N ILE A 7 -4.55 -10.05 3.89
CA ILE A 7 -3.20 -9.65 4.32
C ILE A 7 -2.26 -10.85 4.20
N ALA A 8 -1.13 -10.65 3.54
CA ALA A 8 -0.15 -11.71 3.28
C ALA A 8 0.76 -11.90 4.49
N ASP A 9 0.17 -12.31 5.61
CA ASP A 9 0.88 -12.57 6.88
C ASP A 9 0.64 -14.00 7.38
N GLY A 10 0.22 -14.89 6.46
CA GLY A 10 -0.19 -16.24 6.80
C GLY A 10 -1.70 -16.39 6.97
N SER A 11 -2.42 -15.27 6.97
CA SER A 11 -3.88 -15.29 7.03
C SER A 11 -4.46 -15.55 5.64
N THR A 12 -5.53 -16.35 5.59
CA THR A 12 -6.30 -16.57 4.36
C THR A 12 -7.67 -15.91 4.44
N ALA A 13 -7.99 -15.27 5.56
CA ALA A 13 -9.28 -14.63 5.75
C ALA A 13 -9.36 -13.32 4.97
N PRO A 14 -10.39 -13.09 4.14
CA PRO A 14 -10.55 -11.83 3.44
C PRO A 14 -10.74 -10.66 4.40
N VAL A 15 -10.23 -9.50 4.01
CA VAL A 15 -10.39 -8.26 4.75
C VAL A 15 -11.34 -7.36 3.97
N ALA A 16 -12.42 -6.93 4.61
CA ALA A 16 -13.36 -6.00 4.00
C ALA A 16 -12.78 -4.57 3.98
N SER A 17 -13.22 -3.76 3.02
CA SER A 17 -12.73 -2.39 2.91
C SER A 17 -12.94 -1.57 4.18
N GLU A 18 -14.03 -1.79 4.89
CA GLU A 18 -14.32 -1.10 6.16
C GLU A 18 -13.44 -1.58 7.31
N ALA A 19 -12.75 -2.71 7.17
CA ALA A 19 -11.90 -3.28 8.22
C ALA A 19 -10.40 -3.15 7.91
N VAL A 20 -10.03 -2.87 6.66
CA VAL A 20 -8.61 -2.89 6.25
C VAL A 20 -7.78 -1.84 6.98
N LEU A 21 -8.35 -0.65 7.23
CA LEU A 21 -7.61 0.41 7.91
C LEU A 21 -7.32 0.07 9.36
N ALA A 22 -8.27 -0.57 10.05
CA ALA A 22 -8.04 -1.03 11.42
C ALA A 22 -6.92 -2.07 11.46
N ALA A 23 -6.87 -2.96 10.48
CA ALA A 23 -5.82 -3.96 10.37
C ALA A 23 -4.46 -3.31 10.12
N LEU A 24 -4.39 -2.34 9.21
CA LEU A 24 -3.14 -1.62 8.93
C LEU A 24 -2.66 -0.86 10.18
N ARG A 25 -3.55 -0.14 10.84
CA ARG A 25 -3.19 0.62 12.05
C ARG A 25 -2.69 -0.30 13.15
N SER A 26 -3.31 -1.47 13.31
CA SER A 26 -2.87 -2.47 14.28
C SER A 26 -1.45 -2.95 13.99
N ARG A 27 -1.15 -3.23 12.71
CA ARG A 27 0.20 -3.66 12.31
C ARG A 27 1.23 -2.56 12.54
N ILE A 28 0.91 -1.33 12.17
CA ILE A 28 1.79 -0.17 12.39
C ILE A 28 2.07 0.00 13.88
N GLY A 29 1.05 -0.13 14.72
CA GLY A 29 1.20 -0.04 16.17
C GLY A 29 2.09 -1.13 16.76
N LYS A 30 2.29 -2.22 16.04
CA LYS A 30 3.21 -3.31 16.43
C LYS A 30 4.58 -3.20 15.76
N GLY A 31 4.85 -2.08 15.09
CA GLY A 31 6.12 -1.85 14.41
C GLY A 31 6.23 -2.52 13.05
N ARG A 32 5.15 -3.04 12.50
CA ARG A 32 5.15 -3.67 11.18
C ARG A 32 4.79 -2.62 10.14
N LEU A 33 5.80 -2.04 9.52
CA LEU A 33 5.64 -0.90 8.62
C LEU A 33 5.48 -1.30 7.15
N GLU A 34 5.76 -2.55 6.80
CA GLU A 34 5.52 -3.09 5.47
C GLU A 34 4.36 -4.09 5.54
N THR A 35 3.33 -3.87 4.72
CA THR A 35 2.18 -4.77 4.63
C THR A 35 1.87 -5.06 3.17
N TRP A 36 1.74 -6.32 2.85
CA TRP A 36 1.30 -6.79 1.53
C TRP A 36 -0.09 -7.39 1.64
N LEU A 37 -0.95 -7.09 0.67
CA LEU A 37 -2.22 -7.75 0.51
C LEU A 37 -2.23 -8.47 -0.83
N THR A 38 -2.88 -9.63 -0.88
CA THR A 38 -3.05 -10.38 -2.12
C THR A 38 -4.53 -10.54 -2.42
N SER A 39 -4.88 -10.55 -3.70
CA SER A 39 -6.27 -10.66 -4.10
C SER A 39 -6.58 -12.02 -4.70
N SER A 40 -7.86 -12.36 -4.71
CA SER A 40 -8.36 -13.57 -5.34
C SER A 40 -8.15 -13.57 -6.86
N TYR A 41 -7.83 -12.40 -7.44
CA TYR A 41 -7.52 -12.27 -8.87
C TYR A 41 -6.01 -12.32 -9.16
N GLY A 42 -5.18 -12.62 -8.15
CA GLY A 42 -3.74 -12.74 -8.31
C GLY A 42 -2.99 -11.42 -8.27
N ARG A 43 -3.65 -10.34 -7.89
CA ARG A 43 -3.00 -9.03 -7.76
C ARG A 43 -2.40 -8.86 -6.38
N SER A 44 -1.46 -7.93 -6.26
CA SER A 44 -0.84 -7.60 -4.98
C SER A 44 -0.91 -6.10 -4.73
N LEU A 45 -1.06 -5.73 -3.46
CA LEU A 45 -1.08 -4.34 -3.02
C LEU A 45 -0.07 -4.20 -1.90
N ALA A 46 0.91 -3.33 -2.08
CA ALA A 46 1.95 -3.08 -1.08
C ALA A 46 1.72 -1.74 -0.40
N PHE A 47 1.88 -1.74 0.90
CA PHE A 47 1.79 -0.54 1.74
C PHE A 47 3.02 -0.52 2.63
N VAL A 48 3.90 0.47 2.41
CA VAL A 48 5.12 0.63 3.22
C VAL A 48 5.12 2.04 3.77
N THR A 49 5.20 2.17 5.08
CA THR A 49 5.06 3.47 5.75
C THR A 49 6.21 3.75 6.72
N ASN A 50 6.44 5.04 6.96
CA ASN A 50 7.29 5.54 8.04
C ASN A 50 6.45 6.20 9.14
N THR A 51 5.14 5.99 9.15
CA THR A 51 4.10 6.55 10.02
C THR A 51 3.65 7.96 9.67
N GLU A 52 4.38 8.65 8.80
CA GLU A 52 3.97 9.99 8.32
C GLU A 52 3.57 9.96 6.85
N ARG A 53 4.31 9.21 6.05
CA ARG A 53 4.04 9.01 4.62
C ARG A 53 4.00 7.52 4.33
N ALA A 54 3.48 7.16 3.17
CA ALA A 54 3.44 5.76 2.76
C ALA A 54 3.65 5.63 1.25
N MET A 55 4.31 4.54 0.88
CA MET A 55 4.42 4.08 -0.50
C MET A 55 3.29 3.08 -0.72
N VAL A 56 2.52 3.26 -1.78
CA VAL A 56 1.42 2.37 -2.14
C VAL A 56 1.64 1.89 -3.56
N MET A 57 1.73 0.56 -3.74
CA MET A 57 1.94 -0.05 -5.05
C MET A 57 0.85 -1.07 -5.34
N LEU A 58 0.40 -1.10 -6.60
CA LEU A 58 -0.57 -2.08 -7.07
C LEU A 58 0.06 -2.85 -8.24
N LEU A 59 0.14 -4.18 -8.11
CA LEU A 59 0.73 -5.06 -9.08
C LEU A 59 -0.33 -6.01 -9.63
N ASP A 60 -0.34 -6.22 -10.95
CA ASP A 60 -1.32 -7.09 -11.61
C ASP A 60 -1.04 -8.57 -11.40
N GLY A 61 0.20 -8.93 -11.07
CA GLY A 61 0.58 -10.30 -10.87
C GLY A 61 2.03 -10.43 -10.49
N GLU A 62 2.49 -11.67 -10.33
CA GLU A 62 3.88 -11.96 -9.97
C GLU A 62 4.80 -11.48 -11.08
N GLY A 63 5.88 -10.80 -10.72
CA GLY A 63 6.85 -10.25 -11.67
C GLY A 63 6.43 -8.95 -12.34
N ASP A 64 5.22 -8.46 -12.10
CA ASP A 64 4.79 -7.18 -12.62
C ASP A 64 5.46 -6.05 -11.83
N PRO A 65 6.13 -5.06 -12.48
CA PRO A 65 6.67 -3.92 -11.75
C PRO A 65 5.61 -3.01 -11.15
N GLY A 66 4.38 -3.04 -11.67
CA GLY A 66 3.23 -2.41 -11.05
C GLY A 66 3.05 -0.94 -11.35
N GLU A 67 2.21 -0.36 -10.52
CA GLU A 67 1.89 1.06 -10.49
C GLU A 67 2.07 1.53 -9.05
N HIS A 68 2.48 2.79 -8.88
CA HIS A 68 2.57 3.32 -7.51
C HIS A 68 1.99 4.73 -7.41
N ALA A 69 1.48 5.05 -6.22
CA ALA A 69 0.95 6.36 -5.93
C ALA A 69 2.07 7.40 -5.93
N VAL A 70 1.78 8.60 -6.45
CA VAL A 70 2.75 9.68 -6.50
C VAL A 70 2.15 10.96 -5.90
N HIS A 71 3.05 11.85 -5.47
CA HIS A 71 2.71 13.18 -4.96
C HIS A 71 3.49 14.18 -5.82
N PRO A 72 2.98 14.53 -7.01
CA PRO A 72 3.73 15.35 -7.97
C PRO A 72 4.16 16.68 -7.36
N GLY A 73 5.44 17.04 -7.56
CA GLY A 73 5.98 18.30 -7.06
C GLY A 73 6.39 18.31 -5.60
N ALA A 74 6.21 17.21 -4.88
CA ALA A 74 6.65 17.15 -3.48
C ALA A 74 8.18 17.20 -3.42
N PRO A 75 8.78 18.16 -2.69
CA PRO A 75 10.23 18.28 -2.62
C PRO A 75 10.82 17.36 -1.57
N GLY A 76 12.08 16.95 -1.79
CA GLY A 76 12.83 16.22 -0.79
C GLY A 76 12.55 14.73 -0.75
N SER A 77 12.96 14.12 0.33
CA SER A 77 12.83 12.69 0.55
C SER A 77 12.56 12.42 2.04
N SER A 78 12.07 11.22 2.33
CA SER A 78 11.76 10.81 3.70
C SER A 78 12.38 9.45 3.97
N GLU A 79 12.91 9.29 5.19
CA GLU A 79 13.50 8.04 5.66
C GLU A 79 12.61 7.40 6.73
N GLY A 80 13.05 6.30 7.30
CA GLY A 80 12.31 5.61 8.35
C GLY A 80 11.36 4.55 7.83
N PHE A 81 11.43 4.21 6.54
CA PHE A 81 10.68 3.10 5.97
C PHE A 81 11.42 1.81 6.31
N VAL A 82 10.89 1.03 7.25
CA VAL A 82 11.52 -0.21 7.71
C VAL A 82 10.77 -1.38 7.11
N LEU A 83 11.47 -2.17 6.29
CA LEU A 83 10.89 -3.33 5.62
C LEU A 83 10.81 -4.53 6.57
N ALA A 84 10.04 -5.53 6.17
CA ALA A 84 9.83 -6.73 7.00
C ALA A 84 11.13 -7.47 7.32
N ASN A 85 12.14 -7.36 6.44
CA ASN A 85 13.45 -7.98 6.66
C ASN A 85 14.40 -7.11 7.51
N GLY A 86 13.93 -5.96 8.01
CA GLY A 86 14.72 -5.04 8.81
C GLY A 86 15.48 -4.00 8.00
N GLN A 87 15.38 -4.01 6.67
CA GLN A 87 16.05 -3.01 5.82
C GLN A 87 15.41 -1.64 6.03
N HIS A 88 16.25 -0.61 6.12
CA HIS A 88 15.81 0.79 6.23
C HIS A 88 15.93 1.44 4.86
N ASP A 89 14.83 1.98 4.36
CA ASP A 89 14.78 2.64 3.07
C ASP A 89 14.44 4.11 3.20
N GLU A 90 14.91 4.88 2.22
CA GLU A 90 14.56 6.28 2.03
C GLU A 90 13.92 6.39 0.65
N TYR A 91 12.82 7.15 0.55
CA TYR A 91 12.13 7.35 -0.73
C TYR A 91 11.94 8.84 -1.02
N PRO A 92 12.02 9.26 -2.30
CA PRO A 92 11.61 10.61 -2.66
C PRO A 92 10.15 10.83 -2.24
N ASP A 93 9.86 12.02 -1.75
CA ASP A 93 8.49 12.35 -1.34
C ASP A 93 7.51 12.30 -2.51
N GLU A 94 7.99 12.50 -3.74
CA GLU A 94 7.17 12.33 -4.94
C GLU A 94 6.64 10.90 -5.11
N ASP A 95 7.36 9.90 -4.63
CA ASP A 95 6.99 8.48 -4.77
C ASP A 95 6.21 7.96 -3.57
N THR A 96 5.81 8.83 -2.67
CA THR A 96 4.99 8.50 -1.51
C THR A 96 3.86 9.52 -1.39
N VAL A 97 2.90 9.23 -0.51
CA VAL A 97 1.82 10.18 -0.21
C VAL A 97 1.67 10.29 1.30
N PRO A 98 1.06 11.38 1.81
CA PRO A 98 0.75 11.47 3.24
C PRO A 98 -0.04 10.25 3.69
N ILE A 99 0.20 9.78 4.92
CA ILE A 99 -0.35 8.50 5.39
C ILE A 99 -1.89 8.49 5.35
N GLY A 100 -2.54 9.62 5.63
CA GLY A 100 -4.00 9.70 5.57
C GLY A 100 -4.53 9.46 4.16
N ASP A 101 -3.84 9.98 3.15
CA ASP A 101 -4.20 9.74 1.75
C ASP A 101 -3.94 8.29 1.37
N ALA A 102 -2.83 7.71 1.86
CA ALA A 102 -2.51 6.32 1.61
C ALA A 102 -3.58 5.39 2.15
N PHE A 103 -4.08 5.65 3.36
CA PHE A 103 -5.17 4.87 3.94
C PHE A 103 -6.42 4.92 3.06
N ARG A 104 -6.79 6.09 2.55
CA ARG A 104 -7.95 6.22 1.66
C ARG A 104 -7.76 5.48 0.34
N ILE A 105 -6.55 5.52 -0.20
CA ILE A 105 -6.21 4.80 -1.44
C ILE A 105 -6.36 3.29 -1.23
N VAL A 106 -5.78 2.75 -0.16
CA VAL A 106 -5.85 1.32 0.14
C VAL A 106 -7.29 0.88 0.34
N GLU A 107 -8.06 1.63 1.12
CA GLU A 107 -9.47 1.33 1.35
C GLU A 107 -10.26 1.27 0.05
N HIS A 108 -10.01 2.22 -0.85
CA HIS A 108 -10.69 2.27 -2.13
C HIS A 108 -10.31 1.08 -3.02
N ILE A 109 -9.02 0.74 -3.10
CA ILE A 109 -8.57 -0.38 -3.92
C ILE A 109 -9.16 -1.69 -3.39
N VAL A 110 -9.17 -1.90 -2.08
CA VAL A 110 -9.75 -3.11 -1.48
C VAL A 110 -11.25 -3.19 -1.74
N GLY A 111 -11.94 -2.06 -1.68
CA GLY A 111 -13.39 -2.03 -1.86
C GLY A 111 -13.86 -2.01 -3.31
N LYS A 112 -13.09 -1.39 -4.21
CA LYS A 112 -13.50 -1.15 -5.59
C LYS A 112 -12.61 -1.80 -6.64
N GLY A 113 -11.41 -2.25 -6.28
CA GLY A 113 -10.49 -2.92 -7.19
C GLY A 113 -9.68 -2.00 -8.10
N SER A 114 -9.72 -0.69 -7.87
CA SER A 114 -9.03 0.27 -8.74
C SER A 114 -8.56 1.48 -7.94
N TRP A 115 -7.61 2.24 -8.53
CA TRP A 115 -7.18 3.50 -7.94
C TRP A 115 -8.38 4.45 -7.80
N PRO A 116 -8.48 5.21 -6.70
CA PRO A 116 -9.54 6.21 -6.59
C PRO A 116 -9.32 7.35 -7.60
N PRO A 117 -10.41 7.99 -8.08
CA PRO A 117 -10.30 9.04 -9.10
C PRO A 117 -9.42 10.22 -8.68
N TYR A 118 -9.33 10.51 -7.39
CA TYR A 118 -8.55 11.63 -6.87
C TYR A 118 -7.05 11.28 -6.72
N ALA A 119 -6.69 10.01 -6.80
CA ALA A 119 -5.30 9.60 -6.60
C ALA A 119 -4.48 9.83 -7.88
N ARG A 120 -3.22 10.23 -7.69
CA ARG A 120 -2.21 10.26 -8.76
C ARG A 120 -1.37 9.02 -8.64
N TRP A 121 -1.09 8.38 -9.76
CA TRP A 121 -0.26 7.18 -9.81
C TRP A 121 0.46 7.11 -11.14
N VAL A 122 1.58 6.39 -11.17
CA VAL A 122 2.36 6.17 -12.40
C VAL A 122 2.59 4.68 -12.59
N SER A 123 2.76 4.28 -13.84
CA SER A 123 3.10 2.91 -14.19
C SER A 123 4.61 2.75 -14.18
N ASP A 124 5.08 1.67 -13.56
CA ASP A 124 6.49 1.30 -13.51
C ASP A 124 6.84 0.27 -14.59
N ARG A 125 5.86 -0.03 -15.47
CA ARG A 125 6.02 -0.99 -16.56
C ARG A 125 6.82 -0.41 -17.72
#